data_2438ad49e355cceb85c64b899899a720
#
_entry.id   2438ad49e355cceb85c64b899899a720
#
_cell.length_a   1.000
_cell.length_b   1.000
_cell.length_c   1.000
_cell.angle_alpha   90.00
_cell.angle_beta   90.00
_cell.angle_gamma   90.00
#
_symmetry.space_group_name_H-M   'P 1'
#
loop_
_entity.id
_entity.type
_entity.pdbx_description
1 polymer ?
#
loop_
_entity_poly.entity_id
_entity_poly.type
_entity_poly.pdbx_seq_one_letter_code
_entity_poly.pdbx_strand_id
1 'polypeptide(L)'
;GIIYLNLFFGQDYLDGIALQFICLRYPYFHAFLYKLQNTRQRVSTIHQLKEMTAITRLQQLQLLHHPPLTLRRSILFHKPKQLTLSRPRSFSTSPILCSNNSHNTPESSASTVGANASIVGDLLDYLNESWTHFHATAEAKRQLIAAGFHLLNENDEWDLKPGGRYFFTRNMSCLVAFSVGEKYTVGNGFHVIAAHTDSPCLKLKPRSASSKSGYLMINVQTYGSGLWHTWFDRDLSVAGRVILRGSNGSFVHKLVKVKRPLLRIPTLAIHLDRTVNKDGFKPNVETQLIPLLASKLEEASVETKRKVPQHLQKQLIIHCSCRLDNLASSYCALRALIDSCKSPGDLSSEQAIRMVALFDNEEVGSGSIQGAGAPTMFQAMRRIISCLADKYVGEDAFERAIRKSFLVSADMAHGVHPNFMDKHEEFHRPEMQKGLVIKHNANQRYATSGVTSFLFKEVGKIHNLPTQEFVVRNDMGCGSTIGPILASGAGIRTVDCGIPQLSMHSVREICGKEDIDIAYKHFKAFYQAFSSIDKKLNVTRTSLKRKSSKTVGAHGGCVCSITVYWN
;
A
#
# COMPACT_ATOMS: atom_id res chain seq x y z
N GLY A 1 20.17 28.77 8.67
CA GLY A 1 20.53 28.80 7.26
C GLY A 1 21.34 27.56 6.93
N ILE A 2 20.73 26.60 6.22
CA ILE A 2 21.42 25.40 5.72
C ILE A 2 22.07 25.80 4.40
N ILE A 3 23.42 25.77 4.35
CA ILE A 3 24.18 25.98 3.14
C ILE A 3 24.39 24.61 2.49
N TYR A 4 23.81 24.40 1.31
CA TYR A 4 24.17 23.26 0.45
C TYR A 4 25.54 23.49 -0.16
N LEU A 5 26.53 22.69 0.22
CA LEU A 5 27.83 22.65 -0.45
C LEU A 5 27.78 21.57 -1.52
N ASN A 6 27.68 21.96 -2.80
CA ASN A 6 27.98 21.10 -3.93
C ASN A 6 29.48 21.01 -4.08
N LEU A 7 30.08 19.88 -3.69
CA LEU A 7 31.49 19.59 -3.94
C LEU A 7 31.67 18.96 -5.33
N PHE A 8 32.02 19.76 -6.32
CA PHE A 8 32.65 19.29 -7.53
C PHE A 8 34.12 19.04 -7.24
N PHE A 9 34.61 17.82 -7.41
CA PHE A 9 36.03 17.51 -7.34
C PHE A 9 36.67 17.73 -8.73
N GLY A 10 37.31 18.89 -8.90
CA GLY A 10 38.43 19.05 -9.85
C GLY A 10 39.73 18.85 -9.09
N GLN A 11 40.64 18.07 -9.61
CA GLN A 11 41.98 17.94 -9.07
C GLN A 11 42.70 19.31 -9.15
N ASP A 12 43.53 19.55 -8.12
CA ASP A 12 44.53 20.58 -7.95
C ASP A 12 44.15 21.90 -7.29
N TYR A 13 44.96 22.19 -6.24
CA TYR A 13 45.12 23.41 -5.44
C TYR A 13 44.12 23.63 -4.29
N LEU A 14 44.59 23.22 -3.11
CA LEU A 14 44.16 23.80 -1.83
C LEU A 14 45.40 24.25 -1.05
N ASP A 15 45.67 25.54 -1.12
CA ASP A 15 46.70 26.20 -0.29
C ASP A 15 46.39 26.11 1.20
N GLY A 16 47.44 25.79 1.99
CA GLY A 16 47.36 25.52 3.44
C GLY A 16 46.85 26.68 4.33
N ILE A 17 46.57 27.86 3.77
CA ILE A 17 46.16 29.06 4.51
C ILE A 17 44.64 29.07 4.80
N ALA A 18 43.82 28.45 3.93
CA ALA A 18 42.36 28.38 4.10
C ALA A 18 41.93 27.43 5.24
N LEU A 19 42.72 26.39 5.50
CA LEU A 19 42.41 25.39 6.54
C LEU A 19 42.67 25.96 7.97
N GLN A 20 43.62 26.88 8.15
CA GLN A 20 43.93 27.44 9.44
C GLN A 20 42.84 28.41 9.96
N PHE A 21 42.12 29.10 9.07
CA PHE A 21 41.05 30.03 9.47
C PHE A 21 39.74 29.33 9.86
N ILE A 22 39.50 28.12 9.35
CA ILE A 22 38.29 27.33 9.65
C ILE A 22 38.41 26.58 10.99
N CYS A 23 39.64 26.16 11.36
CA CYS A 23 39.89 25.45 12.61
C CYS A 23 39.75 26.32 13.87
N LEU A 24 39.88 27.63 13.78
CA LEU A 24 39.77 28.55 14.92
C LEU A 24 38.33 28.92 15.34
N ARG A 25 37.32 28.52 14.53
CA ARG A 25 35.93 28.89 14.82
C ARG A 25 35.01 27.73 15.25
N TYR A 26 35.46 26.46 15.13
CA TYR A 26 34.62 25.29 15.46
C TYR A 26 35.45 24.13 16.05
N PRO A 27 35.45 23.93 17.36
CA PRO A 27 36.28 22.91 18.02
C PRO A 27 35.90 21.44 17.71
N TYR A 28 34.75 21.18 17.08
CA TYR A 28 34.33 19.82 16.68
C TYR A 28 34.77 19.41 15.26
N PHE A 29 35.44 20.27 14.52
CA PHE A 29 35.84 19.98 13.15
C PHE A 29 36.97 18.95 13.06
N HIS A 30 37.84 18.89 14.06
CA HIS A 30 38.92 17.91 14.16
C HIS A 30 38.38 16.45 14.29
N ALA A 31 37.31 16.26 15.05
CA ALA A 31 36.68 14.95 15.22
C ALA A 31 35.99 14.47 13.92
N PHE A 32 35.50 15.39 13.12
CA PHE A 32 34.90 15.10 11.81
C PHE A 32 35.94 14.71 10.75
N LEU A 33 37.07 15.42 10.69
CA LEU A 33 38.19 15.08 9.78
C LEU A 33 38.85 13.76 10.14
N TYR A 34 39.00 13.44 11.42
CA TYR A 34 39.51 12.15 11.88
C TYR A 34 38.59 10.98 11.50
N LYS A 35 37.28 11.19 11.57
CA LYS A 35 36.29 10.21 11.06
C LYS A 35 36.34 10.03 9.54
N LEU A 36 36.56 11.11 8.78
CA LEU A 36 36.68 11.06 7.33
C LEU A 36 37.95 10.33 6.85
N GLN A 37 39.08 10.53 7.54
CA GLN A 37 40.33 9.82 7.25
C GLN A 37 40.20 8.31 7.51
N ASN A 38 39.58 7.91 8.60
CA ASN A 38 39.30 6.49 8.90
C ASN A 38 38.32 5.84 7.91
N THR A 39 37.39 6.61 7.35
CA THR A 39 36.46 6.15 6.31
C THR A 39 37.17 5.95 4.97
N ARG A 40 38.14 6.83 4.62
CA ARG A 40 38.97 6.67 3.41
C ARG A 40 39.85 5.43 3.47
N GLN A 41 40.46 5.11 4.62
CA GLN A 41 41.23 3.87 4.79
C GLN A 41 40.36 2.63 4.64
N ARG A 42 39.13 2.63 5.15
CA ARG A 42 38.18 1.51 5.00
C ARG A 42 37.73 1.32 3.53
N VAL A 43 37.51 2.40 2.80
CA VAL A 43 37.14 2.34 1.36
C VAL A 43 38.28 1.79 0.52
N SER A 44 39.54 2.20 0.79
CA SER A 44 40.73 1.64 0.12
C SER A 44 40.90 0.15 0.38
N THR A 45 40.68 -0.30 1.64
CA THR A 45 40.75 -1.72 2.02
C THR A 45 39.64 -2.55 1.37
N ILE A 46 38.43 -2.00 1.23
CA ILE A 46 37.30 -2.68 0.56
C ILE A 46 37.56 -2.79 -0.96
N HIS A 47 38.23 -1.81 -1.57
CA HIS A 47 38.58 -1.87 -3.00
C HIS A 47 39.63 -2.94 -3.27
N GLN A 48 40.68 -3.04 -2.44
CA GLN A 48 41.68 -4.10 -2.51
C GLN A 48 41.11 -5.49 -2.27
N LEU A 49 40.15 -5.64 -1.32
CA LEU A 49 39.46 -6.91 -1.10
C LEU A 49 38.57 -7.34 -2.26
N LYS A 50 37.97 -6.39 -2.99
CA LYS A 50 37.17 -6.68 -4.19
C LYS A 50 38.06 -7.13 -5.37
N GLU A 51 39.22 -6.55 -5.54
CA GLU A 51 40.20 -7.00 -6.57
C GLU A 51 40.76 -8.38 -6.25
N MET A 52 41.10 -8.69 -5.00
CA MET A 52 41.53 -10.02 -4.60
C MET A 52 40.42 -11.08 -4.82
N THR A 53 39.17 -10.75 -4.60
CA THR A 53 38.03 -11.67 -4.82
C THR A 53 37.78 -11.91 -6.33
N ALA A 54 38.05 -10.93 -7.18
CA ALA A 54 37.99 -11.08 -8.64
C ALA A 54 39.10 -11.98 -9.19
N ILE A 55 40.30 -11.86 -8.67
CA ILE A 55 41.45 -12.70 -9.06
C ILE A 55 41.23 -14.16 -8.65
N THR A 56 40.65 -14.41 -7.46
CA THR A 56 40.33 -15.76 -6.99
C THR A 56 39.23 -16.44 -7.81
N ARG A 57 38.26 -15.67 -8.31
CA ARG A 57 37.22 -16.16 -9.24
C ARG A 57 37.74 -16.48 -10.64
N LEU A 58 38.73 -15.73 -11.16
CA LEU A 58 39.38 -16.03 -12.42
C LEU A 58 40.23 -17.30 -12.36
N GLN A 59 40.90 -17.57 -11.23
CA GLN A 59 41.65 -18.81 -11.02
C GLN A 59 40.73 -20.05 -10.87
N GLN A 60 39.54 -19.91 -10.32
CA GLN A 60 38.53 -21.01 -10.24
C GLN A 60 37.89 -21.34 -11.61
N LEU A 61 37.79 -20.38 -12.52
CA LEU A 61 37.27 -20.61 -13.87
C LEU A 61 38.25 -21.30 -14.80
N GLN A 62 39.56 -21.24 -14.52
CA GLN A 62 40.60 -21.96 -15.31
C GLN A 62 40.73 -23.44 -14.95
N LEU A 63 40.16 -23.90 -13.82
CA LEU A 63 40.20 -25.30 -13.39
C LEU A 63 39.03 -26.17 -13.89
N LEU A 64 38.09 -25.59 -14.67
CA LEU A 64 36.90 -26.29 -15.16
C LEU A 64 36.93 -26.73 -16.62
N HIS A 65 38.12 -26.72 -17.27
CA HIS A 65 38.27 -27.21 -18.65
C HIS A 65 39.07 -28.52 -18.71
N HIS A 66 38.44 -29.63 -18.32
CA HIS A 66 38.79 -30.97 -18.76
C HIS A 66 37.54 -31.75 -19.18
N PRO A 67 37.54 -32.47 -20.32
CA PRO A 67 36.34 -33.15 -20.82
C PRO A 67 36.04 -34.46 -20.05
N PRO A 68 34.80 -34.83 -19.87
CA PRO A 68 34.45 -36.07 -19.18
C PRO A 68 34.52 -37.28 -20.09
N LEU A 69 35.09 -38.33 -19.55
CA LEU A 69 35.17 -39.68 -20.09
C LEU A 69 33.75 -40.30 -20.20
N THR A 70 33.49 -40.89 -21.36
CA THR A 70 32.28 -41.62 -21.71
C THR A 70 32.09 -42.89 -20.88
N LEU A 71 31.00 -42.99 -20.14
CA LEU A 71 30.50 -44.27 -19.62
C LEU A 71 29.18 -44.62 -20.30
N ARG A 72 29.21 -45.62 -21.18
CA ARG A 72 28.00 -46.27 -21.73
C ARG A 72 27.32 -47.06 -20.61
N ARG A 73 26.04 -46.78 -20.37
CA ARG A 73 25.13 -47.72 -19.71
C ARG A 73 23.85 -47.87 -20.53
N SER A 74 23.63 -49.11 -20.91
CA SER A 74 22.46 -49.58 -21.64
C SER A 74 21.18 -49.43 -20.77
N ILE A 75 20.14 -48.82 -21.32
CA ILE A 75 18.80 -48.79 -20.73
C ILE A 75 17.87 -49.66 -21.57
N LEU A 76 17.35 -50.69 -20.92
CA LEU A 76 16.31 -51.59 -21.47
C LEU A 76 14.98 -50.83 -21.65
N PHE A 77 14.42 -50.95 -22.86
CA PHE A 77 13.09 -50.50 -23.18
C PHE A 77 12.02 -51.43 -22.59
N HIS A 78 11.12 -50.89 -21.74
CA HIS A 78 9.86 -51.53 -21.40
C HIS A 78 8.73 -50.89 -22.24
N LYS A 79 7.96 -51.73 -22.93
CA LYS A 79 6.77 -51.35 -23.72
C LYS A 79 5.63 -50.91 -22.79
N PRO A 80 4.88 -49.85 -23.11
CA PRO A 80 3.66 -49.51 -22.38
C PRO A 80 2.48 -50.38 -22.79
N LYS A 81 1.71 -50.79 -21.79
CA LYS A 81 0.42 -51.50 -21.94
C LYS A 81 -0.64 -50.53 -22.48
N GLN A 82 -1.37 -51.00 -23.51
CA GLN A 82 -2.55 -50.32 -24.02
C GLN A 82 -3.66 -50.29 -22.96
N LEU A 83 -4.17 -49.11 -22.68
CA LEU A 83 -5.42 -48.88 -21.95
C LEU A 83 -6.53 -48.63 -22.97
N THR A 84 -7.54 -49.49 -22.93
CA THR A 84 -8.77 -49.41 -23.75
C THR A 84 -9.65 -48.24 -23.29
N LEU A 85 -9.95 -47.34 -24.21
CA LEU A 85 -10.89 -46.24 -24.03
C LEU A 85 -12.34 -46.75 -24.06
N SER A 86 -13.08 -46.56 -22.97
CA SER A 86 -14.54 -46.70 -22.93
C SER A 86 -15.21 -45.39 -23.43
N ARG A 87 -16.22 -45.55 -24.28
CA ARG A 87 -16.99 -44.45 -24.91
C ARG A 87 -17.69 -43.53 -23.87
N PRO A 88 -17.75 -42.22 -24.10
CA PRO A 88 -18.55 -41.32 -23.27
C PRO A 88 -20.05 -41.41 -23.64
N ARG A 89 -20.90 -41.38 -22.61
CA ARG A 89 -22.35 -41.26 -22.72
C ARG A 89 -22.73 -39.85 -23.20
N SER A 90 -23.65 -39.81 -24.15
CA SER A 90 -24.27 -38.63 -24.71
C SER A 90 -25.09 -37.88 -23.64
N PHE A 91 -24.81 -36.60 -23.42
CA PHE A 91 -25.70 -35.67 -22.71
C PHE A 91 -26.62 -34.98 -23.71
N SER A 92 -27.91 -35.13 -23.48
CA SER A 92 -29.01 -34.49 -24.20
C SER A 92 -29.02 -32.99 -23.85
N THR A 93 -28.90 -32.14 -24.86
CA THR A 93 -29.10 -30.69 -24.76
C THR A 93 -30.57 -30.38 -25.05
N SER A 94 -31.28 -29.88 -24.04
CA SER A 94 -32.59 -29.23 -24.24
C SER A 94 -32.38 -27.72 -24.41
N PRO A 95 -33.01 -27.06 -25.37
CA PRO A 95 -32.86 -25.62 -25.56
C PRO A 95 -33.73 -24.84 -24.59
N ILE A 96 -33.11 -23.84 -23.93
CA ILE A 96 -33.82 -22.84 -23.14
C ILE A 96 -34.37 -21.78 -24.08
N LEU A 97 -35.70 -21.73 -24.19
CA LEU A 97 -36.43 -20.68 -24.90
C LEU A 97 -36.33 -19.35 -24.13
N CYS A 98 -35.82 -18.33 -24.80
CA CYS A 98 -35.97 -16.94 -24.39
C CYS A 98 -37.36 -16.45 -24.80
N SER A 99 -38.23 -16.14 -23.84
CA SER A 99 -39.45 -15.39 -24.10
C SER A 99 -39.19 -13.90 -23.97
N ASN A 100 -39.35 -13.20 -25.09
CA ASN A 100 -39.50 -11.73 -25.09
C ASN A 100 -40.92 -11.38 -24.61
N ASN A 101 -41.06 -10.55 -23.62
CA ASN A 101 -42.24 -9.73 -23.42
C ASN A 101 -41.84 -8.29 -23.11
N SER A 102 -42.15 -7.44 -24.06
CA SER A 102 -42.29 -6.01 -23.94
C SER A 102 -43.67 -5.69 -23.36
N HIS A 103 -43.77 -4.79 -22.35
CA HIS A 103 -44.64 -3.61 -22.35
C HIS A 103 -44.82 -2.98 -20.97
N ASN A 104 -44.68 -1.66 -21.00
CA ASN A 104 -45.44 -0.59 -20.32
C ASN A 104 -45.14 -0.20 -18.85
N THR A 105 -44.51 0.95 -18.76
CA THR A 105 -44.81 2.24 -18.04
C THR A 105 -45.26 2.25 -16.57
N PRO A 106 -45.06 3.38 -15.90
CA PRO A 106 -44.57 3.41 -14.54
C PRO A 106 -45.71 3.65 -13.52
N GLU A 107 -45.68 2.97 -12.43
CA GLU A 107 -46.41 3.36 -11.24
C GLU A 107 -45.45 3.70 -10.09
N SER A 108 -45.62 4.90 -9.61
CA SER A 108 -45.05 5.42 -8.38
C SER A 108 -45.52 4.60 -7.17
N SER A 109 -44.59 3.93 -6.52
CA SER A 109 -44.81 3.49 -5.15
C SER A 109 -43.58 3.83 -4.31
N ALA A 110 -43.76 4.78 -3.43
CA ALA A 110 -42.90 5.02 -2.29
C ALA A 110 -42.80 3.72 -1.49
N SER A 111 -41.65 3.06 -1.49
CA SER A 111 -41.39 1.93 -0.61
C SER A 111 -40.11 2.12 0.14
N THR A 112 -40.27 2.34 1.43
CA THR A 112 -39.44 1.89 2.58
C THR A 112 -37.93 1.92 2.38
N VAL A 113 -37.32 2.96 2.92
CA VAL A 113 -35.92 3.05 3.34
C VAL A 113 -35.61 1.86 4.25
N GLY A 114 -34.81 0.90 3.79
CA GLY A 114 -34.44 -0.29 4.56
C GLY A 114 -33.58 -1.31 3.86
N ALA A 115 -32.97 -0.99 2.69
CA ALA A 115 -31.93 -1.86 2.14
C ALA A 115 -30.58 -1.43 2.72
N ASN A 116 -29.95 -2.29 3.53
CA ASN A 116 -28.56 -2.15 3.96
C ASN A 116 -27.69 -1.97 2.72
N ALA A 117 -27.30 -0.73 2.42
CA ALA A 117 -26.33 -0.43 1.38
C ALA A 117 -25.06 -1.25 1.68
N SER A 118 -24.66 -2.11 0.74
CA SER A 118 -23.47 -2.96 0.91
C SER A 118 -22.23 -2.08 0.88
N ILE A 119 -21.36 -2.19 1.88
CA ILE A 119 -20.05 -1.49 1.92
C ILE A 119 -19.25 -1.72 0.63
N VAL A 120 -19.47 -2.83 -0.04
CA VAL A 120 -18.83 -3.18 -1.31
C VAL A 120 -19.34 -2.29 -2.45
N GLY A 121 -20.65 -1.99 -2.49
CA GLY A 121 -21.21 -1.04 -3.47
C GLY A 121 -20.60 0.35 -3.31
N ASP A 122 -20.55 0.85 -2.08
CA ASP A 122 -19.95 2.14 -1.75
C ASP A 122 -18.45 2.18 -2.08
N LEU A 123 -17.72 1.07 -1.86
CA LEU A 123 -16.32 0.95 -2.27
C LEU A 123 -16.17 1.03 -3.79
N LEU A 124 -17.02 0.37 -4.55
CA LEU A 124 -16.97 0.42 -6.01
C LEU A 124 -17.20 1.86 -6.53
N ASP A 125 -18.12 2.59 -5.93
CA ASP A 125 -18.34 4.00 -6.24
C ASP A 125 -17.11 4.84 -5.90
N TYR A 126 -16.50 4.62 -4.74
CA TYR A 126 -15.26 5.27 -4.36
C TYR A 126 -14.12 4.98 -5.35
N LEU A 127 -13.93 3.72 -5.75
CA LEU A 127 -12.92 3.31 -6.74
C LEU A 127 -13.18 3.95 -8.12
N ASN A 128 -14.44 4.03 -8.55
CA ASN A 128 -14.83 4.65 -9.82
C ASN A 128 -14.56 6.16 -9.85
N GLU A 129 -14.61 6.82 -8.70
CA GLU A 129 -14.25 8.22 -8.55
C GLU A 129 -12.73 8.45 -8.36
N SER A 130 -12.01 7.50 -7.79
CA SER A 130 -10.61 7.59 -7.34
C SER A 130 -9.61 7.16 -8.42
N TRP A 131 -9.57 7.82 -9.58
CA TRP A 131 -8.70 7.45 -10.71
C TRP A 131 -7.21 7.66 -10.43
N THR A 132 -6.87 8.58 -9.56
CA THR A 132 -5.51 8.82 -9.07
C THR A 132 -5.57 9.13 -7.58
N HIS A 133 -4.41 9.10 -6.88
CA HIS A 133 -4.29 9.54 -5.49
C HIS A 133 -4.88 10.95 -5.24
N PHE A 134 -4.81 11.88 -6.20
CA PHE A 134 -5.46 13.18 -6.10
C PHE A 134 -7.00 13.09 -6.10
N HIS A 135 -7.55 12.21 -6.94
CA HIS A 135 -8.99 11.98 -6.98
C HIS A 135 -9.48 11.23 -5.75
N ALA A 136 -8.70 10.23 -5.26
CA ALA A 136 -9.00 9.50 -4.04
C ALA A 136 -9.07 10.45 -2.82
N THR A 137 -8.09 11.36 -2.70
CA THR A 137 -8.09 12.39 -1.65
C THR A 137 -9.25 13.38 -1.80
N ALA A 138 -9.60 13.78 -3.03
CA ALA A 138 -10.73 14.66 -3.28
C ALA A 138 -12.07 14.00 -2.94
N GLU A 139 -12.24 12.72 -3.27
CA GLU A 139 -13.44 11.96 -2.92
C GLU A 139 -13.53 11.71 -1.41
N ALA A 140 -12.42 11.36 -0.74
CA ALA A 140 -12.35 11.25 0.72
C ALA A 140 -12.74 12.58 1.40
N LYS A 141 -12.22 13.70 0.91
CA LYS A 141 -12.60 15.05 1.37
C LYS A 141 -14.10 15.29 1.22
N ARG A 142 -14.69 14.94 0.06
CA ARG A 142 -16.13 15.10 -0.19
C ARG A 142 -16.96 14.31 0.82
N GLN A 143 -16.57 13.05 1.11
CA GLN A 143 -17.26 12.19 2.07
C GLN A 143 -17.13 12.72 3.50
N LEU A 144 -15.98 13.22 3.91
CA LEU A 144 -15.76 13.82 5.23
C LEU A 144 -16.62 15.07 5.43
N ILE A 145 -16.68 15.96 4.44
CA ILE A 145 -17.54 17.15 4.49
C ILE A 145 -19.00 16.73 4.62
N ALA A 146 -19.46 15.77 3.82
CA ALA A 146 -20.83 15.26 3.89
C ALA A 146 -21.16 14.60 5.24
N ALA A 147 -20.15 14.06 5.94
CA ALA A 147 -20.27 13.50 7.28
C ALA A 147 -20.10 14.54 8.40
N GLY A 148 -19.99 15.82 8.07
CA GLY A 148 -19.89 16.91 9.06
C GLY A 148 -18.50 17.07 9.68
N PHE A 149 -17.43 16.65 9.00
CA PHE A 149 -16.06 16.97 9.40
C PHE A 149 -15.68 18.37 8.93
N HIS A 150 -15.01 19.12 9.79
CA HIS A 150 -14.54 20.47 9.49
C HIS A 150 -13.16 20.41 8.80
N LEU A 151 -13.05 21.09 7.67
CA LEU A 151 -11.76 21.26 6.96
C LEU A 151 -10.90 22.28 7.71
N LEU A 152 -9.70 21.86 8.09
CA LEU A 152 -8.67 22.72 8.69
C LEU A 152 -7.67 23.14 7.62
N ASN A 153 -7.14 24.35 7.76
CA ASN A 153 -5.99 24.80 6.99
C ASN A 153 -4.72 24.67 7.87
N GLU A 154 -3.66 24.10 7.32
CA GLU A 154 -2.41 23.91 8.06
C GLU A 154 -1.70 25.25 8.41
N ASN A 155 -2.00 26.33 7.67
CA ASN A 155 -1.40 27.64 7.90
C ASN A 155 -2.12 28.47 8.97
N ASP A 156 -3.36 28.07 9.33
CA ASP A 156 -4.19 28.83 10.26
C ASP A 156 -4.11 28.22 11.68
N GLU A 157 -4.49 28.97 12.70
CA GLU A 157 -4.72 28.43 14.04
C GLU A 157 -5.92 27.48 14.03
N TRP A 158 -5.85 26.41 14.83
CA TRP A 158 -6.92 25.41 14.92
C TRP A 158 -7.73 25.61 16.20
N ASP A 159 -9.03 25.86 16.09
CA ASP A 159 -9.98 25.82 17.21
C ASP A 159 -10.58 24.40 17.29
N LEU A 160 -10.03 23.58 18.17
CA LEU A 160 -10.44 22.20 18.37
C LEU A 160 -11.23 22.04 19.68
N LYS A 161 -12.28 21.19 19.67
CA LYS A 161 -13.12 20.93 20.82
C LYS A 161 -13.33 19.44 21.05
N PRO A 162 -13.48 18.98 22.29
CA PRO A 162 -13.97 17.64 22.58
C PRO A 162 -15.28 17.35 21.81
N GLY A 163 -15.43 16.15 21.26
CA GLY A 163 -16.55 15.77 20.40
C GLY A 163 -16.42 16.27 18.93
N GLY A 164 -15.47 17.16 18.64
CA GLY A 164 -15.25 17.71 17.30
C GLY A 164 -14.68 16.71 16.29
N ARG A 165 -14.94 16.97 15.03
CA ARG A 165 -14.53 16.14 13.88
C ARG A 165 -13.86 17.03 12.84
N TYR A 166 -12.61 16.72 12.50
CA TYR A 166 -11.76 17.60 11.70
C TYR A 166 -10.93 16.82 10.70
N PHE A 167 -10.50 17.50 9.64
CA PHE A 167 -9.51 16.97 8.71
C PHE A 167 -8.74 18.08 8.00
N PHE A 168 -7.56 17.74 7.49
CA PHE A 168 -6.80 18.60 6.57
C PHE A 168 -6.18 17.75 5.46
N THR A 169 -5.68 18.43 4.40
CA THR A 169 -4.99 17.79 3.29
C THR A 169 -3.68 18.49 3.01
N ARG A 170 -2.64 17.71 2.68
CA ARG A 170 -1.34 18.24 2.24
C ARG A 170 -1.08 17.88 0.79
N ASN A 171 -0.69 18.88 -0.02
CA ASN A 171 -0.42 18.72 -1.46
C ASN A 171 -1.54 18.03 -2.27
N MET A 172 -2.80 18.07 -1.78
CA MET A 172 -3.98 17.44 -2.39
C MET A 172 -3.89 15.90 -2.54
N SER A 173 -2.93 15.22 -1.93
CA SER A 173 -2.76 13.78 -2.04
C SER A 173 -2.49 13.06 -0.70
N CYS A 174 -2.16 13.79 0.37
CA CYS A 174 -2.18 13.26 1.73
C CYS A 174 -3.37 13.86 2.48
N LEU A 175 -4.04 13.05 3.31
CA LEU A 175 -5.18 13.46 4.12
C LEU A 175 -5.04 12.90 5.53
N VAL A 176 -5.28 13.75 6.54
CA VAL A 176 -5.41 13.31 7.93
C VAL A 176 -6.77 13.79 8.44
N ALA A 177 -7.60 12.86 8.92
CA ALA A 177 -8.88 13.16 9.54
C ALA A 177 -8.95 12.56 10.94
N PHE A 178 -9.61 13.25 11.85
CA PHE A 178 -9.71 12.81 13.25
C PHE A 178 -11.00 13.28 13.92
N SER A 179 -11.39 12.53 14.94
CA SER A 179 -12.46 12.93 15.88
C SER A 179 -11.91 12.90 17.30
N VAL A 180 -12.26 13.92 18.07
CA VAL A 180 -11.82 14.08 19.46
C VAL A 180 -12.84 13.45 20.40
N GLY A 181 -12.40 12.51 21.25
CA GLY A 181 -13.28 11.97 22.29
C GLY A 181 -13.79 13.05 23.23
N GLU A 182 -15.05 12.96 23.68
CA GLU A 182 -15.62 13.96 24.59
C GLU A 182 -14.96 13.94 25.98
N LYS A 183 -14.35 12.82 26.37
CA LYS A 183 -13.58 12.67 27.60
C LYS A 183 -12.06 12.67 27.36
N TYR A 184 -11.63 13.26 26.24
CA TYR A 184 -10.22 13.40 25.99
C TYR A 184 -9.56 14.30 27.01
N THR A 185 -8.40 13.90 27.48
CA THR A 185 -7.50 14.71 28.31
C THR A 185 -6.11 14.71 27.72
N VAL A 186 -5.39 15.81 27.86
CA VAL A 186 -4.02 15.98 27.33
C VAL A 186 -3.10 14.86 27.79
N GLY A 187 -2.42 14.23 26.84
CA GLY A 187 -1.56 13.06 27.09
C GLY A 187 -2.31 11.71 26.99
N ASN A 188 -3.58 11.70 26.63
CA ASN A 188 -4.26 10.49 26.16
C ASN A 188 -3.86 10.17 24.71
N GLY A 189 -4.04 8.89 24.31
CA GLY A 189 -3.52 8.36 23.06
C GLY A 189 -4.38 8.64 21.83
N PHE A 190 -3.84 8.26 20.69
CA PHE A 190 -4.49 8.27 19.38
C PHE A 190 -4.72 6.82 18.93
N HIS A 191 -5.91 6.52 18.45
CA HIS A 191 -6.22 5.29 17.73
C HIS A 191 -6.17 5.61 16.23
N VAL A 192 -5.13 5.15 15.57
CA VAL A 192 -4.81 5.54 14.19
C VAL A 192 -4.97 4.37 13.25
N ILE A 193 -5.62 4.59 12.10
CA ILE A 193 -5.50 3.70 10.95
C ILE A 193 -4.82 4.50 9.85
N ALA A 194 -3.70 3.98 9.35
CA ALA A 194 -2.92 4.58 8.27
C ALA A 194 -2.94 3.68 7.04
N ALA A 195 -3.11 4.27 5.86
CA ALA A 195 -3.12 3.59 4.57
C ALA A 195 -2.53 4.52 3.50
N HIS A 196 -2.36 4.03 2.26
CA HIS A 196 -1.93 4.86 1.14
C HIS A 196 -2.96 4.87 0.01
N THR A 197 -2.90 5.89 -0.85
CA THR A 197 -3.86 6.13 -1.93
C THR A 197 -3.25 6.04 -3.32
N ASP A 198 -1.93 5.98 -3.41
CA ASP A 198 -1.21 5.74 -4.67
C ASP A 198 -1.19 4.26 -5.02
N SER A 199 -0.91 3.95 -6.27
CA SER A 199 -0.84 2.58 -6.81
C SER A 199 0.12 2.57 -7.99
N PRO A 200 0.73 1.43 -8.37
CA PRO A 200 1.58 1.35 -9.55
C PRO A 200 0.85 1.77 -10.82
N CYS A 201 1.46 2.64 -11.60
CA CYS A 201 0.85 3.16 -12.82
C CYS A 201 1.89 3.74 -13.80
N LEU A 202 1.42 4.11 -14.99
CA LEU A 202 2.22 4.85 -15.96
C LEU A 202 1.97 6.36 -15.78
N LYS A 203 3.02 7.12 -15.47
CA LYS A 203 2.95 8.59 -15.38
C LYS A 203 3.55 9.23 -16.64
N LEU A 204 2.94 10.31 -17.11
CA LEU A 204 3.44 11.05 -18.26
C LEU A 204 4.82 11.64 -17.97
N LYS A 205 5.77 11.49 -18.90
CA LYS A 205 7.05 12.22 -18.84
C LYS A 205 6.79 13.72 -19.07
N PRO A 206 7.61 14.63 -18.53
CA PRO A 206 7.44 16.09 -18.76
C PRO A 206 7.39 16.49 -20.24
N ARG A 207 8.14 15.78 -21.09
CA ARG A 207 8.03 15.84 -22.56
C ARG A 207 7.42 14.53 -23.04
N SER A 208 6.09 14.49 -23.06
CA SER A 208 5.33 13.27 -23.32
C SER A 208 5.01 13.04 -24.79
N ALA A 209 4.83 14.09 -25.59
CA ALA A 209 4.49 13.95 -27.00
C ALA A 209 5.69 13.42 -27.81
N SER A 210 5.45 12.36 -28.59
CA SER A 210 6.42 11.79 -29.53
C SER A 210 5.71 11.22 -30.76
N SER A 211 6.48 10.99 -31.82
CA SER A 211 5.97 10.30 -33.01
C SER A 211 7.04 9.38 -33.60
N LYS A 212 6.61 8.19 -34.04
CA LYS A 212 7.50 7.20 -34.66
C LYS A 212 6.71 6.39 -35.68
N SER A 213 7.30 6.19 -36.86
CA SER A 213 6.71 5.34 -37.93
C SER A 213 5.24 5.67 -38.25
N GLY A 214 4.88 6.96 -38.29
CA GLY A 214 3.51 7.39 -38.58
C GLY A 214 2.52 7.30 -37.41
N TYR A 215 2.97 6.94 -36.20
CA TYR A 215 2.14 6.93 -35.01
C TYR A 215 2.42 8.12 -34.09
N LEU A 216 1.37 8.66 -33.48
CA LEU A 216 1.46 9.57 -32.35
C LEU A 216 1.52 8.74 -31.07
N MET A 217 2.49 9.02 -30.24
CA MET A 217 2.79 8.24 -29.03
C MET A 217 2.93 9.16 -27.82
N ILE A 218 2.74 8.60 -26.63
CA ILE A 218 2.88 9.34 -25.38
C ILE A 218 3.95 8.69 -24.52
N ASN A 219 5.05 9.41 -24.31
CA ASN A 219 6.15 8.94 -23.45
C ASN A 219 5.72 8.91 -21.99
N VAL A 220 5.96 7.78 -21.35
CA VAL A 220 5.61 7.51 -19.95
C VAL A 220 6.83 7.07 -19.15
N GLN A 221 6.73 7.19 -17.85
CA GLN A 221 7.62 6.58 -16.87
C GLN A 221 6.81 5.63 -15.97
N THR A 222 7.41 4.53 -15.58
CA THR A 222 6.83 3.61 -14.61
C THR A 222 6.87 4.23 -13.22
N TYR A 223 5.78 4.07 -12.47
CA TYR A 223 5.66 4.48 -11.09
C TYR A 223 5.34 3.26 -10.24
N GLY A 224 6.18 2.96 -9.23
CA GLY A 224 6.07 1.77 -8.40
C GLY A 224 6.54 0.48 -9.09
N SER A 225 6.29 -0.65 -8.45
CA SER A 225 6.72 -1.99 -8.88
C SER A 225 5.60 -2.74 -9.59
N GLY A 226 5.11 -2.23 -10.74
CA GLY A 226 3.98 -2.81 -11.47
C GLY A 226 4.32 -4.09 -12.22
N LEU A 227 3.33 -4.96 -12.39
CA LEU A 227 3.37 -6.08 -13.33
C LEU A 227 3.11 -5.57 -14.77
N TRP A 228 4.12 -4.93 -15.36
CA TRP A 228 3.99 -4.12 -16.59
C TRP A 228 3.52 -4.91 -17.81
N HIS A 229 3.80 -6.20 -17.89
CA HIS A 229 3.31 -7.07 -18.95
C HIS A 229 1.77 -7.16 -18.99
N THR A 230 1.09 -6.93 -17.86
CA THR A 230 -0.38 -6.95 -17.77
C THR A 230 -1.03 -5.69 -18.36
N TRP A 231 -0.25 -4.63 -18.63
CA TRP A 231 -0.73 -3.36 -19.19
C TRP A 231 -0.86 -3.38 -20.72
N PHE A 232 -0.24 -4.37 -21.37
CA PHE A 232 -0.36 -4.55 -22.81
C PHE A 232 -1.78 -4.96 -23.20
N ASP A 233 -2.20 -4.54 -24.39
CA ASP A 233 -3.51 -4.80 -24.99
C ASP A 233 -4.71 -4.34 -24.14
N ARG A 234 -4.47 -3.39 -23.23
CA ARG A 234 -5.52 -2.76 -22.42
C ARG A 234 -5.90 -1.40 -22.99
N ASP A 235 -7.19 -1.08 -22.89
CA ASP A 235 -7.69 0.24 -23.17
C ASP A 235 -7.35 1.16 -22.00
N LEU A 236 -6.54 2.19 -22.26
CA LEU A 236 -6.02 3.10 -21.25
C LEU A 236 -6.60 4.50 -21.44
N SER A 237 -6.76 5.22 -20.36
CA SER A 237 -7.18 6.62 -20.35
C SER A 237 -6.23 7.47 -19.51
N VAL A 238 -6.49 8.78 -19.42
CA VAL A 238 -5.65 9.75 -18.72
C VAL A 238 -6.46 10.45 -17.63
N ALA A 239 -5.88 10.51 -16.44
CA ALA A 239 -6.39 11.29 -15.32
C ALA A 239 -5.24 11.90 -14.51
N GLY A 240 -5.50 13.01 -13.82
CA GLY A 240 -4.47 13.63 -13.00
C GLY A 240 -4.84 15.03 -12.53
N ARG A 241 -3.82 15.71 -12.01
CA ARG A 241 -3.89 17.11 -11.61
C ARG A 241 -3.18 17.97 -12.64
N VAL A 242 -3.81 19.07 -13.05
CA VAL A 242 -3.22 20.10 -13.90
C VAL A 242 -3.20 21.44 -13.16
N ILE A 243 -2.20 22.26 -13.45
CA ILE A 243 -2.10 23.63 -12.95
C ILE A 243 -2.30 24.55 -14.14
N LEU A 244 -3.30 25.40 -14.06
CA LEU A 244 -3.66 26.36 -15.11
C LEU A 244 -3.32 27.76 -14.63
N ARG A 245 -2.82 28.59 -15.55
CA ARG A 245 -2.68 30.05 -15.33
C ARG A 245 -4.02 30.70 -15.60
N GLY A 246 -4.57 31.36 -14.59
CA GLY A 246 -5.77 32.19 -14.73
C GLY A 246 -5.47 33.51 -15.48
N SER A 247 -6.52 34.16 -15.97
CA SER A 247 -6.43 35.45 -16.69
C SER A 247 -5.87 36.59 -15.83
N ASN A 248 -6.03 36.49 -14.51
CA ASN A 248 -5.49 37.44 -13.52
C ASN A 248 -4.07 37.12 -13.05
N GLY A 249 -3.37 36.16 -13.70
CA GLY A 249 -2.04 35.71 -13.32
C GLY A 249 -1.99 34.68 -12.20
N SER A 250 -3.13 34.36 -11.58
CA SER A 250 -3.20 33.30 -10.53
C SER A 250 -2.94 31.91 -11.11
N PHE A 251 -2.64 30.95 -10.24
CA PHE A 251 -2.53 29.53 -10.59
C PHE A 251 -3.69 28.76 -9.97
N VAL A 252 -4.37 27.97 -10.78
CA VAL A 252 -5.52 27.16 -10.35
C VAL A 252 -5.25 25.68 -10.61
N HIS A 253 -5.43 24.88 -9.58
CA HIS A 253 -5.37 23.43 -9.68
C HIS A 253 -6.71 22.87 -10.17
N LYS A 254 -6.67 22.00 -11.17
CA LYS A 254 -7.87 21.25 -11.62
C LYS A 254 -7.55 19.75 -11.67
N LEU A 255 -8.50 18.93 -11.25
CA LEU A 255 -8.49 17.49 -11.48
C LEU A 255 -9.15 17.19 -12.83
N VAL A 256 -8.54 16.33 -13.60
CA VAL A 256 -9.02 15.92 -14.93
C VAL A 256 -9.17 14.42 -15.02
N LYS A 257 -10.25 13.96 -15.65
CA LYS A 257 -10.54 12.56 -15.98
C LYS A 257 -11.01 12.50 -17.42
N VAL A 258 -10.36 11.74 -18.27
CA VAL A 258 -10.83 11.48 -19.63
C VAL A 258 -11.58 10.16 -19.64
N LYS A 259 -12.90 10.18 -19.64
CA LYS A 259 -13.75 8.99 -19.46
C LYS A 259 -13.67 7.98 -20.60
N ARG A 260 -13.27 8.39 -21.80
CA ARG A 260 -13.12 7.49 -22.95
C ARG A 260 -11.70 6.89 -23.00
N PRO A 261 -11.53 5.65 -23.46
CA PRO A 261 -10.22 5.12 -23.80
C PRO A 261 -9.56 5.94 -24.90
N LEU A 262 -8.28 6.29 -24.71
CA LEU A 262 -7.50 7.08 -25.64
C LEU A 262 -6.22 6.39 -26.09
N LEU A 263 -5.68 5.51 -25.27
CA LEU A 263 -4.33 5.00 -25.40
C LEU A 263 -4.35 3.47 -25.37
N ARG A 264 -3.37 2.87 -26.05
CA ARG A 264 -3.14 1.42 -26.00
C ARG A 264 -1.66 1.12 -26.17
N ILE A 265 -1.17 0.11 -25.48
CA ILE A 265 0.16 -0.48 -25.67
C ILE A 265 -0.02 -1.82 -26.37
N PRO A 266 0.21 -1.91 -27.68
CA PRO A 266 -0.02 -3.15 -28.42
C PRO A 266 1.12 -4.14 -28.16
N THR A 267 0.79 -5.43 -27.99
CA THR A 267 1.74 -6.53 -28.06
C THR A 267 2.26 -6.72 -29.48
N LEU A 268 3.51 -7.20 -29.62
CA LEU A 268 4.02 -7.61 -30.92
C LEU A 268 3.31 -8.90 -31.38
N ALA A 269 2.97 -8.96 -32.67
CA ALA A 269 2.32 -10.14 -33.24
C ALA A 269 3.20 -11.40 -33.08
N ILE A 270 2.58 -12.55 -32.78
CA ILE A 270 3.27 -13.84 -32.58
C ILE A 270 4.14 -14.23 -33.78
N HIS A 271 3.80 -13.80 -35.01
CA HIS A 271 4.59 -14.08 -36.21
C HIS A 271 5.95 -13.38 -36.22
N LEU A 272 6.09 -12.28 -35.46
CA LEU A 272 7.34 -11.50 -35.33
C LEU A 272 8.13 -11.83 -34.06
N ASP A 273 7.48 -12.54 -33.10
CA ASP A 273 8.11 -13.03 -31.86
C ASP A 273 7.56 -14.43 -31.53
N ARG A 274 8.11 -15.45 -32.20
CA ARG A 274 7.67 -16.84 -32.02
C ARG A 274 8.16 -17.48 -30.73
N THR A 275 9.11 -16.87 -30.05
CA THR A 275 9.70 -17.42 -28.83
C THR A 275 8.99 -16.99 -27.56
N VAL A 276 8.07 -16.04 -27.65
CA VAL A 276 7.36 -15.47 -26.49
C VAL A 276 6.71 -16.52 -25.57
N ASN A 277 6.13 -17.58 -26.15
CA ASN A 277 5.50 -18.65 -25.37
C ASN A 277 6.51 -19.60 -24.71
N LYS A 278 7.75 -19.66 -25.20
CA LYS A 278 8.84 -20.48 -24.66
C LYS A 278 9.66 -19.71 -23.62
N ASP A 279 10.03 -18.48 -23.96
CA ASP A 279 10.99 -17.67 -23.18
C ASP A 279 10.26 -16.72 -22.21
N GLY A 280 8.93 -16.60 -22.32
CA GLY A 280 8.09 -15.69 -21.56
C GLY A 280 8.11 -14.26 -22.11
N PHE A 281 7.02 -13.51 -21.85
CA PHE A 281 6.91 -12.13 -22.28
C PHE A 281 7.65 -11.21 -21.30
N LYS A 282 8.79 -10.67 -21.73
CA LYS A 282 9.70 -9.80 -20.94
C LYS A 282 9.92 -8.46 -21.66
N PRO A 283 8.95 -7.55 -21.67
CA PRO A 283 9.07 -6.30 -22.40
C PRO A 283 10.12 -5.38 -21.79
N ASN A 284 10.89 -4.68 -22.65
CA ASN A 284 11.71 -3.58 -22.21
C ASN A 284 10.81 -2.38 -21.91
N VAL A 285 10.77 -1.96 -20.64
CA VAL A 285 9.85 -0.92 -20.15
C VAL A 285 10.17 0.48 -20.68
N GLU A 286 11.40 0.76 -21.11
CA GLU A 286 11.77 2.07 -21.70
C GLU A 286 11.33 2.17 -23.17
N THR A 287 11.45 1.11 -23.94
CA THR A 287 11.28 1.16 -25.40
C THR A 287 9.98 0.52 -25.90
N GLN A 288 9.37 -0.38 -25.14
CA GLN A 288 8.20 -1.18 -25.56
C GLN A 288 6.92 -0.84 -24.79
N LEU A 289 7.00 -0.08 -23.69
CA LEU A 289 5.88 0.30 -22.83
C LEU A 289 5.33 1.71 -23.18
N ILE A 290 5.49 2.18 -24.41
CA ILE A 290 5.08 3.51 -24.84
C ILE A 290 3.68 3.43 -25.47
N PRO A 291 2.64 4.06 -24.86
CA PRO A 291 1.29 4.02 -25.41
C PRO A 291 1.15 4.74 -26.75
N LEU A 292 0.38 4.14 -27.64
CA LEU A 292 -0.09 4.75 -28.88
C LEU A 292 -1.35 5.58 -28.62
N LEU A 293 -1.40 6.79 -29.20
CA LEU A 293 -2.56 7.69 -29.16
C LEU A 293 -3.38 7.60 -30.45
N ALA A 294 -2.71 7.67 -31.59
CA ALA A 294 -3.34 7.66 -32.92
C ALA A 294 -2.32 7.32 -33.99
N SER A 295 -2.81 6.93 -35.19
CA SER A 295 -2.02 6.98 -36.44
C SER A 295 -2.10 8.39 -37.02
N LYS A 296 -1.02 8.89 -37.62
CA LYS A 296 -1.03 10.07 -38.46
C LYS A 296 -1.72 9.65 -39.79
N LEU A 297 -3.01 9.84 -39.87
CA LEU A 297 -3.69 9.85 -41.16
C LEU A 297 -3.68 11.31 -41.64
N GLU A 298 -3.27 11.53 -42.87
CA GLU A 298 -3.57 12.74 -43.61
C GLU A 298 -5.09 12.90 -43.62
N GLU A 299 -5.56 14.08 -43.35
CA GLU A 299 -6.92 14.48 -43.10
C GLU A 299 -8.03 13.66 -43.80
N ALA A 300 -8.73 12.85 -43.01
CA ALA A 300 -10.05 12.36 -43.38
C ALA A 300 -10.92 12.28 -42.11
N SER A 301 -11.91 13.14 -42.05
CA SER A 301 -12.97 13.18 -41.06
C SER A 301 -13.80 11.89 -41.09
N VAL A 302 -13.73 11.04 -40.05
CA VAL A 302 -14.76 10.05 -39.82
C VAL A 302 -15.03 9.92 -38.31
N GLU A 303 -16.18 10.39 -37.91
CA GLU A 303 -16.82 10.05 -36.63
C GLU A 303 -17.21 8.58 -36.63
N THR A 304 -16.49 7.76 -35.90
CA THR A 304 -16.93 6.37 -35.67
C THR A 304 -17.33 6.20 -34.21
N LYS A 305 -18.62 6.26 -33.94
CA LYS A 305 -19.22 5.86 -32.66
C LYS A 305 -19.15 4.34 -32.54
N ARG A 306 -18.20 3.78 -31.81
CA ARG A 306 -18.24 2.38 -31.37
C ARG A 306 -18.83 2.28 -29.97
N LYS A 307 -20.01 1.68 -29.87
CA LYS A 307 -20.59 1.23 -28.60
C LYS A 307 -19.80 0.01 -28.11
N VAL A 308 -19.22 0.09 -26.93
CA VAL A 308 -18.57 -1.03 -26.22
C VAL A 308 -19.65 -1.87 -25.54
N PRO A 309 -19.66 -3.21 -25.67
CA PRO A 309 -20.65 -4.07 -25.02
C PRO A 309 -20.49 -4.05 -23.50
N GLN A 310 -21.60 -3.84 -22.83
CA GLN A 310 -21.72 -3.68 -21.37
C GLN A 310 -22.09 -5.02 -20.71
N HIS A 311 -21.32 -6.09 -20.96
CA HIS A 311 -21.56 -7.39 -20.35
C HIS A 311 -20.32 -7.94 -19.69
N LEU A 312 -20.25 -7.82 -18.34
CA LEU A 312 -19.56 -8.72 -17.42
C LEU A 312 -19.54 -8.13 -15.96
N GLN A 313 -20.72 -7.88 -15.39
CA GLN A 313 -20.83 -7.29 -14.06
C GLN A 313 -21.63 -8.12 -13.04
N LYS A 314 -21.60 -9.45 -13.11
CA LYS A 314 -22.18 -10.27 -12.03
C LYS A 314 -21.36 -11.53 -11.81
N GLN A 315 -20.25 -11.41 -11.10
CA GLN A 315 -19.59 -12.54 -10.46
C GLN A 315 -19.23 -12.20 -9.01
N LEU A 316 -19.22 -13.19 -8.14
CA LEU A 316 -18.98 -13.14 -6.70
C LEU A 316 -17.62 -12.54 -6.30
N ILE A 317 -16.76 -12.24 -7.25
CA ILE A 317 -15.41 -11.72 -7.11
C ILE A 317 -15.40 -10.31 -7.66
N ILE A 318 -14.90 -9.35 -6.90
CA ILE A 318 -14.75 -7.97 -7.37
C ILE A 318 -13.58 -7.93 -8.35
N HIS A 319 -13.88 -7.77 -9.62
CA HIS A 319 -12.88 -7.43 -10.62
C HIS A 319 -12.69 -5.92 -10.62
N CYS A 320 -11.72 -5.43 -9.88
CA CYS A 320 -11.34 -4.04 -9.94
C CYS A 320 -10.12 -3.85 -10.84
N SER A 321 -10.00 -2.67 -11.41
CA SER A 321 -8.77 -2.23 -12.07
C SER A 321 -7.64 -2.11 -11.04
N CYS A 322 -6.39 -2.00 -11.48
CA CYS A 322 -5.24 -1.65 -10.66
C CYS A 322 -5.59 -0.52 -9.68
N ARG A 323 -5.65 -0.72 -8.40
CA ARG A 323 -5.79 0.23 -7.28
C ARG A 323 -6.57 -0.36 -6.09
N LEU A 324 -6.89 -1.67 -6.06
CA LEU A 324 -7.31 -2.29 -4.81
C LEU A 324 -6.23 -2.08 -3.76
N ASP A 325 -5.00 -2.23 -4.21
CA ASP A 325 -3.82 -1.79 -3.51
C ASP A 325 -3.58 -0.30 -3.79
N ASN A 326 -3.86 0.60 -2.82
CA ASN A 326 -4.40 0.27 -1.49
C ASN A 326 -5.69 1.07 -1.21
N LEU A 327 -6.47 1.40 -2.27
CA LEU A 327 -7.72 2.14 -2.11
C LEU A 327 -8.79 1.37 -1.33
N ALA A 328 -8.74 0.03 -1.33
CA ALA A 328 -9.68 -0.77 -0.56
C ALA A 328 -9.48 -0.58 0.94
N SER A 329 -8.23 -0.68 1.44
CA SER A 329 -7.93 -0.40 2.86
C SER A 329 -8.15 1.07 3.21
N SER A 330 -7.78 2.00 2.32
CA SER A 330 -7.99 3.44 2.50
C SER A 330 -9.47 3.78 2.67
N TYR A 331 -10.33 3.20 1.82
CA TYR A 331 -11.78 3.40 1.93
C TYR A 331 -12.35 2.79 3.20
N CYS A 332 -12.00 1.54 3.54
CA CYS A 332 -12.46 0.88 4.76
C CYS A 332 -12.06 1.67 6.02
N ALA A 333 -10.83 2.21 6.06
CA ALA A 333 -10.34 3.03 7.16
C ALA A 333 -11.10 4.36 7.29
N LEU A 334 -11.29 5.07 6.17
CA LEU A 334 -12.05 6.32 6.10
C LEU A 334 -13.49 6.11 6.56
N ARG A 335 -14.15 5.09 6.02
CA ARG A 335 -15.54 4.79 6.33
C ARG A 335 -15.72 4.36 7.79
N ALA A 336 -14.78 3.57 8.32
CA ALA A 336 -14.76 3.17 9.72
C ALA A 336 -14.65 4.38 10.66
N LEU A 337 -13.80 5.36 10.34
CA LEU A 337 -13.72 6.60 11.11
C LEU A 337 -15.06 7.36 11.09
N ILE A 338 -15.62 7.61 9.89
CA ILE A 338 -16.88 8.32 9.72
C ILE A 338 -17.99 7.64 10.53
N ASP A 339 -18.18 6.34 10.35
CA ASP A 339 -19.27 5.60 10.97
C ASP A 339 -19.03 5.30 12.46
N SER A 340 -17.82 5.47 12.97
CA SER A 340 -17.51 5.33 14.40
C SER A 340 -17.85 6.58 15.23
N CYS A 341 -18.15 7.71 14.58
CA CYS A 341 -18.47 8.97 15.25
C CYS A 341 -19.69 9.68 14.61
N LYS A 342 -20.57 8.91 13.95
CA LYS A 342 -21.69 9.43 13.19
C LYS A 342 -22.87 9.81 14.08
N SER A 343 -23.18 8.96 15.07
CA SER A 343 -24.35 9.11 15.93
C SER A 343 -24.05 9.99 17.15
N PRO A 344 -25.04 10.77 17.64
CA PRO A 344 -24.87 11.43 18.92
C PRO A 344 -24.50 10.43 20.00
N GLY A 345 -23.51 10.75 20.80
CA GLY A 345 -23.03 9.88 21.87
C GLY A 345 -21.93 8.88 21.49
N ASP A 346 -21.60 8.68 20.21
CA ASP A 346 -20.52 7.78 19.79
C ASP A 346 -19.14 8.15 20.38
N LEU A 347 -18.95 9.42 20.75
CA LEU A 347 -17.72 9.94 21.35
C LEU A 347 -17.87 10.26 22.84
N SER A 348 -19.08 10.07 23.45
CA SER A 348 -19.39 10.51 24.82
C SER A 348 -18.55 9.82 25.91
N SER A 349 -18.13 8.59 25.70
CA SER A 349 -17.27 7.84 26.62
C SER A 349 -15.81 7.74 26.16
N GLU A 350 -15.49 8.23 24.95
CA GLU A 350 -14.17 8.10 24.35
C GLU A 350 -13.16 9.04 25.00
N GLN A 351 -12.02 8.48 25.37
CA GLN A 351 -10.90 9.20 25.98
C GLN A 351 -9.72 9.41 25.01
N ALA A 352 -9.75 8.77 23.86
CA ALA A 352 -8.71 8.86 22.82
C ALA A 352 -9.16 9.75 21.66
N ILE A 353 -8.24 10.03 20.76
CA ILE A 353 -8.51 10.65 19.46
C ILE A 353 -8.52 9.54 18.42
N ARG A 354 -9.61 9.39 17.67
CA ARG A 354 -9.69 8.48 16.53
C ARG A 354 -9.18 9.19 15.29
N MET A 355 -8.27 8.56 14.55
CA MET A 355 -7.60 9.21 13.42
C MET A 355 -7.46 8.25 12.24
N VAL A 356 -7.65 8.77 11.02
CA VAL A 356 -7.21 8.13 9.78
C VAL A 356 -6.16 9.01 9.10
N ALA A 357 -5.09 8.38 8.59
CA ALA A 357 -4.05 9.05 7.81
C ALA A 357 -3.89 8.33 6.47
N LEU A 358 -4.15 9.04 5.37
CA LEU A 358 -4.02 8.53 4.01
C LEU A 358 -2.82 9.22 3.35
N PHE A 359 -1.83 8.43 3.00
CA PHE A 359 -0.56 8.89 2.44
C PHE A 359 -0.48 8.69 0.94
N ASP A 360 0.46 9.36 0.32
CA ASP A 360 0.85 9.22 -1.08
C ASP A 360 2.28 8.66 -1.14
N ASN A 361 2.69 8.16 -2.31
CA ASN A 361 4.06 7.71 -2.60
C ASN A 361 4.57 6.51 -1.79
N GLU A 362 3.68 5.67 -1.26
CA GLU A 362 4.07 4.40 -0.64
C GLU A 362 4.84 3.53 -1.63
N GLU A 363 4.29 3.35 -2.82
CA GLU A 363 4.78 2.50 -3.91
C GLU A 363 6.19 2.86 -4.44
N VAL A 364 6.72 4.00 -3.98
CA VAL A 364 8.05 4.52 -4.35
C VAL A 364 8.89 4.91 -3.13
N GLY A 365 8.51 4.42 -1.94
CA GLY A 365 9.32 4.50 -0.72
C GLY A 365 8.99 5.65 0.22
N SER A 366 7.84 6.31 0.09
CA SER A 366 7.29 7.30 1.05
C SER A 366 8.15 8.57 1.29
N GLY A 367 9.21 8.81 0.52
CA GLY A 367 10.20 9.87 0.73
C GLY A 367 9.75 11.25 0.19
N SER A 368 8.54 11.70 0.49
CA SER A 368 7.99 12.99 0.03
C SER A 368 7.22 13.71 1.13
N ILE A 369 6.85 15.00 0.90
CA ILE A 369 6.08 15.78 1.89
C ILE A 369 4.67 15.25 2.15
N GLN A 370 4.12 14.45 1.25
CA GLN A 370 2.82 13.80 1.33
C GLN A 370 2.92 12.30 1.63
N GLY A 371 4.12 11.73 1.67
CA GLY A 371 4.38 10.33 2.01
C GLY A 371 4.47 10.08 3.51
N ALA A 372 4.42 8.82 3.92
CA ALA A 372 4.51 8.41 5.32
C ALA A 372 5.88 8.71 5.97
N GLY A 373 6.93 8.93 5.16
CA GLY A 373 8.24 9.38 5.64
C GLY A 373 8.27 10.84 6.11
N ALA A 374 7.27 11.65 5.76
CA ALA A 374 7.15 13.01 6.29
C ALA A 374 6.56 13.02 7.71
N PRO A 375 6.94 14.00 8.55
CA PRO A 375 6.43 14.09 9.92
C PRO A 375 4.96 14.56 10.01
N THR A 376 4.22 14.62 8.91
CA THR A 376 2.88 15.20 8.78
C THR A 376 1.91 14.74 9.86
N MET A 377 1.77 13.43 10.04
CA MET A 377 0.86 12.84 11.02
C MET A 377 1.28 13.19 12.46
N PHE A 378 2.56 13.08 12.77
CA PHE A 378 3.09 13.38 14.11
C PHE A 378 3.07 14.87 14.43
N GLN A 379 3.29 15.74 13.44
CA GLN A 379 3.11 17.19 13.58
C GLN A 379 1.65 17.53 13.89
N ALA A 380 0.70 16.89 13.18
CA ALA A 380 -0.72 17.05 13.48
C ALA A 380 -1.07 16.59 14.89
N MET A 381 -0.55 15.44 15.35
CA MET A 381 -0.77 14.95 16.72
C MET A 381 -0.26 15.94 17.77
N ARG A 382 0.95 16.50 17.61
CA ARG A 382 1.48 17.53 18.50
C ARG A 382 0.59 18.76 18.53
N ARG A 383 0.19 19.24 17.35
CA ARG A 383 -0.68 20.39 17.20
C ARG A 383 -2.04 20.17 17.85
N ILE A 384 -2.66 18.99 17.66
CA ILE A 384 -3.93 18.63 18.30
C ILE A 384 -3.80 18.65 19.82
N ILE A 385 -2.73 18.06 20.37
CA ILE A 385 -2.46 18.07 21.82
C ILE A 385 -2.35 19.51 22.35
N SER A 386 -1.60 20.35 21.64
CA SER A 386 -1.41 21.76 22.02
C SER A 386 -2.72 22.56 21.95
N CYS A 387 -3.54 22.36 20.92
CA CYS A 387 -4.82 23.07 20.76
C CYS A 387 -5.88 22.66 21.78
N LEU A 388 -5.82 21.42 22.31
CA LEU A 388 -6.75 20.90 23.30
C LEU A 388 -6.27 21.10 24.76
N ALA A 389 -5.16 21.79 24.95
CA ALA A 389 -4.59 22.05 26.26
C ALA A 389 -5.01 23.42 26.79
N ASP A 390 -5.48 23.50 28.05
CA ASP A 390 -5.84 24.76 28.73
C ASP A 390 -4.60 25.63 29.03
N LYS A 391 -3.43 25.03 29.06
CA LYS A 391 -2.13 25.66 29.35
C LYS A 391 -1.07 25.15 28.38
N TYR A 392 0.02 25.92 28.25
CA TYR A 392 1.17 25.44 27.51
C TYR A 392 1.63 24.07 28.02
N VAL A 393 1.78 23.12 27.11
CA VAL A 393 2.27 21.76 27.36
C VAL A 393 3.55 21.52 26.59
N GLY A 394 4.55 20.94 27.26
CA GLY A 394 5.81 20.56 26.63
C GLY A 394 5.69 19.26 25.80
N GLU A 395 6.80 18.84 25.20
CA GLU A 395 6.90 17.59 24.42
C GLU A 395 6.55 16.35 25.23
N ASP A 396 6.68 16.37 26.55
CA ASP A 396 6.31 15.25 27.43
C ASP A 396 4.83 14.85 27.28
N ALA A 397 3.94 15.78 26.96
CA ALA A 397 2.54 15.47 26.69
C ALA A 397 2.38 14.62 25.40
N PHE A 398 3.16 14.93 24.37
CA PHE A 398 3.19 14.13 23.13
C PHE A 398 3.80 12.74 23.39
N GLU A 399 4.90 12.67 24.13
CA GLU A 399 5.57 11.41 24.47
C GLU A 399 4.62 10.47 25.25
N ARG A 400 3.87 11.00 26.23
CA ARG A 400 2.86 10.23 26.95
C ARG A 400 1.73 9.78 26.04
N ALA A 401 1.26 10.65 25.12
CA ALA A 401 0.20 10.32 24.19
C ALA A 401 0.63 9.21 23.22
N ILE A 402 1.84 9.26 22.67
CA ILE A 402 2.39 8.23 21.77
C ILE A 402 2.44 6.86 22.46
N ARG A 403 2.86 6.80 23.75
CA ARG A 403 2.89 5.53 24.50
C ARG A 403 1.51 4.91 24.72
N LYS A 404 0.47 5.73 24.78
CA LYS A 404 -0.94 5.29 24.86
C LYS A 404 -1.60 5.14 23.49
N SER A 405 -0.90 5.44 22.41
CA SER A 405 -1.41 5.35 21.04
C SER A 405 -1.23 3.95 20.46
N PHE A 406 -2.04 3.67 19.47
CA PHE A 406 -1.95 2.44 18.68
C PHE A 406 -2.22 2.77 17.21
N LEU A 407 -1.39 2.23 16.31
CA LEU A 407 -1.46 2.42 14.87
C LEU A 407 -1.75 1.09 14.18
N VAL A 408 -2.73 1.10 13.31
CA VAL A 408 -3.01 0.04 12.35
C VAL A 408 -2.49 0.51 10.98
N SER A 409 -1.43 -0.11 10.48
CA SER A 409 -0.94 0.08 9.12
C SER A 409 -1.73 -0.86 8.22
N ALA A 410 -2.70 -0.29 7.50
CA ALA A 410 -3.64 -1.04 6.69
C ALA A 410 -3.20 -1.01 5.23
N ASP A 411 -2.80 -2.18 4.71
CA ASP A 411 -2.30 -2.35 3.36
C ASP A 411 -2.57 -3.77 2.87
N MET A 412 -2.93 -3.94 1.58
CA MET A 412 -3.39 -5.23 1.05
C MET A 412 -2.40 -6.36 1.34
N ALA A 413 -2.91 -7.58 1.50
CA ALA A 413 -2.12 -8.76 1.82
C ALA A 413 -2.12 -9.78 0.67
N HIS A 414 -1.08 -10.61 0.60
CA HIS A 414 -1.02 -11.69 -0.40
C HIS A 414 -2.01 -12.80 -0.03
N GLY A 415 -3.03 -13.01 -0.86
CA GLY A 415 -3.88 -14.20 -0.81
C GLY A 415 -3.17 -15.41 -1.41
N VAL A 416 -3.49 -16.62 -0.93
CA VAL A 416 -2.93 -17.86 -1.48
C VAL A 416 -3.32 -18.02 -2.94
N HIS A 417 -2.33 -18.19 -3.81
CA HIS A 417 -2.57 -18.34 -5.25
C HIS A 417 -2.65 -19.84 -5.60
N PRO A 418 -3.80 -20.34 -6.13
CA PRO A 418 -4.02 -21.77 -6.31
C PRO A 418 -3.04 -22.43 -7.28
N ASN A 419 -2.53 -21.70 -8.28
CA ASN A 419 -1.59 -22.22 -9.27
C ASN A 419 -0.12 -22.07 -8.85
N PHE A 420 0.18 -21.40 -7.72
CA PHE A 420 1.54 -21.13 -7.24
C PHE A 420 1.65 -21.38 -5.73
N MET A 421 1.11 -22.53 -5.28
CA MET A 421 1.11 -22.92 -3.87
C MET A 421 2.53 -23.00 -3.28
N ASP A 422 3.51 -23.35 -4.11
CA ASP A 422 4.93 -23.42 -3.77
C ASP A 422 5.57 -22.07 -3.41
N LYS A 423 4.90 -20.95 -3.74
CA LYS A 423 5.35 -19.59 -3.42
C LYS A 423 4.90 -19.11 -2.04
N HIS A 424 4.04 -19.87 -1.38
CA HIS A 424 3.50 -19.50 -0.07
C HIS A 424 4.13 -20.33 1.04
N GLU A 425 4.27 -19.74 2.23
CA GLU A 425 4.63 -20.48 3.45
C GLU A 425 3.48 -21.44 3.78
N GLU A 426 3.79 -22.64 4.27
CA GLU A 426 2.83 -23.74 4.34
C GLU A 426 1.67 -23.48 5.31
N PHE A 427 1.94 -22.84 6.46
CA PHE A 427 0.97 -22.68 7.55
C PHE A 427 0.37 -21.28 7.65
N HIS A 428 0.94 -20.26 6.95
CA HIS A 428 0.55 -18.86 7.04
C HIS A 428 0.25 -18.28 5.67
N ARG A 429 -0.65 -18.94 4.93
CA ARG A 429 -1.09 -18.55 3.57
C ARG A 429 -2.56 -18.14 3.59
N PRO A 430 -2.87 -16.85 3.61
CA PRO A 430 -4.23 -16.37 3.73
C PRO A 430 -5.09 -16.77 2.54
N GLU A 431 -6.31 -17.20 2.84
CA GLU A 431 -7.34 -17.48 1.85
C GLU A 431 -8.26 -16.26 1.67
N MET A 432 -8.81 -16.08 0.48
CA MET A 432 -9.88 -15.10 0.25
C MET A 432 -11.17 -15.54 0.96
N GLN A 433 -12.00 -14.58 1.38
CA GLN A 433 -13.28 -14.79 2.08
C GLN A 433 -13.10 -15.37 3.51
N LYS A 434 -11.91 -15.27 4.10
CA LYS A 434 -11.60 -15.77 5.43
C LYS A 434 -11.21 -14.68 6.44
N GLY A 435 -11.31 -13.43 6.05
CA GLY A 435 -11.11 -12.29 6.93
C GLY A 435 -9.78 -11.58 6.82
N LEU A 436 -9.62 -10.57 7.66
CA LEU A 436 -8.49 -9.66 7.65
C LEU A 436 -7.18 -10.37 8.00
N VAL A 437 -6.12 -10.09 7.26
CA VAL A 437 -4.80 -10.72 7.42
C VAL A 437 -3.92 -9.85 8.29
N ILE A 438 -3.32 -10.41 9.34
CA ILE A 438 -2.26 -9.79 10.13
C ILE A 438 -0.91 -10.22 9.54
N LYS A 439 -0.08 -9.25 9.20
CA LYS A 439 1.19 -9.47 8.51
C LYS A 439 2.34 -9.55 9.53
N HIS A 440 3.14 -10.62 9.49
CA HIS A 440 4.31 -10.83 10.34
C HIS A 440 5.58 -10.92 9.51
N ASN A 441 6.66 -10.31 9.98
CA ASN A 441 7.97 -10.46 9.38
C ASN A 441 9.09 -10.21 10.40
N ALA A 442 9.90 -11.25 10.69
CA ALA A 442 11.00 -11.16 11.65
C ALA A 442 12.10 -10.16 11.23
N ASN A 443 12.22 -9.87 9.92
CA ASN A 443 13.17 -8.89 9.37
C ASN A 443 12.57 -7.48 9.26
N GLN A 444 11.50 -7.19 10.01
CA GLN A 444 10.88 -5.87 10.16
C GLN A 444 10.40 -5.23 8.85
N ARG A 445 9.98 -6.05 7.86
CA ARG A 445 9.25 -5.54 6.70
C ARG A 445 7.85 -5.09 7.09
N TYR A 446 7.35 -5.59 8.22
CA TYR A 446 6.13 -5.18 8.90
C TYR A 446 6.47 -4.80 10.34
N ALA A 447 5.75 -3.86 10.92
CA ALA A 447 5.97 -3.37 12.28
C ALA A 447 5.29 -4.24 13.36
N THR A 448 4.53 -5.24 12.95
CA THR A 448 3.79 -6.13 13.85
C THR A 448 4.69 -6.80 14.85
N SER A 449 4.30 -6.72 16.13
CA SER A 449 4.89 -7.49 17.23
C SER A 449 3.87 -8.46 17.81
N GLY A 450 4.32 -9.42 18.62
CA GLY A 450 3.41 -10.35 19.30
C GLY A 450 2.33 -9.63 20.14
N VAL A 451 2.68 -8.53 20.81
CA VAL A 451 1.73 -7.75 21.62
C VAL A 451 0.74 -7.01 20.74
N THR A 452 1.19 -6.36 19.68
CA THR A 452 0.31 -5.57 18.80
C THR A 452 -0.62 -6.47 17.99
N SER A 453 -0.14 -7.62 17.52
CA SER A 453 -0.97 -8.66 16.90
C SER A 453 -2.04 -9.17 17.86
N PHE A 454 -1.65 -9.52 19.09
CA PHE A 454 -2.59 -10.00 20.10
C PHE A 454 -3.72 -9.01 20.37
N LEU A 455 -3.39 -7.74 20.65
CA LEU A 455 -4.37 -6.70 20.96
C LEU A 455 -5.35 -6.48 19.79
N PHE A 456 -4.84 -6.46 18.56
CA PHE A 456 -5.67 -6.26 17.39
C PHE A 456 -6.56 -7.48 17.08
N LYS A 457 -6.07 -8.69 17.30
CA LYS A 457 -6.88 -9.92 17.22
C LYS A 457 -7.99 -9.97 18.25
N GLU A 458 -7.73 -9.49 19.49
CA GLU A 458 -8.77 -9.42 20.53
C GLU A 458 -9.92 -8.48 20.15
N VAL A 459 -9.66 -7.40 19.40
CA VAL A 459 -10.74 -6.57 18.81
C VAL A 459 -11.64 -7.42 17.91
N GLY A 460 -11.05 -8.17 16.98
CA GLY A 460 -11.79 -9.05 16.08
C GLY A 460 -12.57 -10.14 16.84
N LYS A 461 -11.94 -10.80 17.80
CA LYS A 461 -12.52 -11.87 18.57
C LYS A 461 -13.77 -11.45 19.35
N ILE A 462 -13.74 -10.28 20.01
CA ILE A 462 -14.89 -9.75 20.77
C ILE A 462 -16.08 -9.48 19.84
N HIS A 463 -15.83 -9.15 18.59
CA HIS A 463 -16.85 -8.83 17.60
C HIS A 463 -17.16 -9.99 16.62
N ASN A 464 -16.62 -11.20 16.88
CA ASN A 464 -16.75 -12.39 16.00
C ASN A 464 -16.29 -12.13 14.56
N LEU A 465 -15.23 -11.35 14.39
CA LEU A 465 -14.64 -11.04 13.10
C LEU A 465 -13.40 -11.92 12.90
N PRO A 466 -13.35 -12.76 11.85
CA PRO A 466 -12.23 -13.65 11.63
C PRO A 466 -10.98 -12.88 11.21
N THR A 467 -9.83 -13.38 11.64
CA THR A 467 -8.50 -12.90 11.22
C THR A 467 -7.64 -14.07 10.79
N GLN A 468 -6.72 -13.80 9.87
CA GLN A 468 -5.72 -14.74 9.38
C GLN A 468 -4.32 -14.17 9.65
N GLU A 469 -3.30 -14.99 9.52
CA GLU A 469 -1.90 -14.56 9.67
C GLU A 469 -1.11 -14.86 8.40
N PHE A 470 -0.20 -13.94 8.05
CA PHE A 470 0.69 -14.06 6.92
C PHE A 470 2.15 -14.02 7.38
N VAL A 471 2.94 -14.96 6.89
CA VAL A 471 4.40 -14.98 6.98
C VAL A 471 4.94 -15.30 5.58
N VAL A 472 5.95 -14.55 5.14
CA VAL A 472 6.64 -14.87 3.88
C VAL A 472 7.59 -16.04 4.08
N ARG A 473 7.79 -16.86 3.03
CA ARG A 473 8.80 -17.94 3.05
C ARG A 473 10.20 -17.36 3.30
N ASN A 474 11.04 -18.10 4.02
CA ASN A 474 12.41 -17.66 4.34
C ASN A 474 13.33 -17.49 3.12
N ASP A 475 13.01 -18.16 2.01
CA ASP A 475 13.76 -18.12 0.75
C ASP A 475 13.20 -17.08 -0.25
N MET A 476 12.23 -16.24 0.17
CA MET A 476 11.63 -15.23 -0.67
C MET A 476 11.80 -13.81 -0.11
N GLY A 477 11.97 -12.85 -1.00
CA GLY A 477 11.95 -11.43 -0.64
C GLY A 477 10.55 -10.99 -0.22
N CYS A 478 10.48 -9.99 0.66
CA CYS A 478 9.24 -9.37 1.12
C CYS A 478 9.26 -7.87 0.84
N GLY A 479 8.15 -7.34 0.31
CA GLY A 479 7.88 -5.90 0.29
C GLY A 479 7.76 -5.35 1.71
N SER A 480 7.79 -4.04 1.85
CA SER A 480 7.52 -3.35 3.11
C SER A 480 6.24 -2.53 2.97
N THR A 481 5.74 -2.03 4.08
CA THR A 481 4.56 -1.15 4.18
C THR A 481 4.98 0.18 4.81
N ILE A 482 4.04 1.11 4.96
CA ILE A 482 4.25 2.33 5.75
C ILE A 482 4.41 2.05 7.26
N GLY A 483 4.01 0.86 7.73
CA GLY A 483 4.03 0.48 9.15
C GLY A 483 5.38 0.69 9.82
N PRO A 484 6.48 0.12 9.35
CA PRO A 484 7.81 0.31 9.94
C PRO A 484 8.29 1.76 9.95
N ILE A 485 7.94 2.54 8.91
CA ILE A 485 8.30 3.97 8.80
C ILE A 485 7.61 4.76 9.92
N LEU A 486 6.29 4.58 10.07
CA LEU A 486 5.50 5.27 11.08
C LEU A 486 5.83 4.77 12.50
N ALA A 487 6.02 3.46 12.68
CA ALA A 487 6.38 2.88 13.97
C ALA A 487 7.69 3.47 14.51
N SER A 488 8.73 3.54 13.68
CA SER A 488 10.04 4.07 14.06
C SER A 488 10.07 5.59 14.17
N GLY A 489 9.19 6.29 13.43
CA GLY A 489 9.15 7.77 13.40
C GLY A 489 8.84 8.43 14.73
N ALA A 490 8.08 7.77 15.61
CA ALA A 490 7.76 8.27 16.95
C ALA A 490 7.70 7.16 18.02
N GLY A 491 8.05 5.93 17.70
CA GLY A 491 7.97 4.81 18.63
C GLY A 491 6.54 4.42 18.99
N ILE A 492 5.59 4.52 18.04
CA ILE A 492 4.19 4.16 18.23
C ILE A 492 3.97 2.65 18.08
N ARG A 493 3.15 2.05 18.94
CA ARG A 493 2.78 0.63 18.86
C ARG A 493 1.99 0.38 17.58
N THR A 494 2.48 -0.51 16.70
CA THR A 494 1.94 -0.69 15.36
C THR A 494 1.66 -2.16 15.05
N VAL A 495 0.54 -2.40 14.36
CA VAL A 495 0.21 -3.67 13.70
C VAL A 495 0.03 -3.42 12.20
N ASP A 496 0.59 -4.29 11.36
CA ASP A 496 0.35 -4.32 9.92
C ASP A 496 -0.71 -5.37 9.59
N CYS A 497 -1.72 -4.97 8.84
CA CYS A 497 -2.80 -5.86 8.41
C CYS A 497 -3.30 -5.50 7.01
N GLY A 498 -4.05 -6.41 6.39
CA GLY A 498 -4.61 -6.14 5.08
C GLY A 498 -5.68 -7.11 4.61
N ILE A 499 -6.38 -6.72 3.56
CA ILE A 499 -7.36 -7.54 2.86
C ILE A 499 -6.61 -8.49 1.93
N PRO A 500 -6.88 -9.81 1.95
CA PRO A 500 -6.20 -10.74 1.04
C PRO A 500 -6.61 -10.49 -0.41
N GLN A 501 -5.62 -10.42 -1.30
CA GLN A 501 -5.84 -10.22 -2.73
C GLN A 501 -4.93 -11.10 -3.58
N LEU A 502 -5.32 -11.31 -4.84
CA LEU A 502 -4.50 -11.91 -5.89
C LEU A 502 -4.11 -10.86 -6.92
N SER A 503 -3.04 -11.15 -7.64
CA SER A 503 -2.53 -10.30 -8.73
C SER A 503 -2.17 -8.87 -8.27
N MET A 504 -1.68 -8.71 -7.05
CA MET A 504 -1.17 -7.43 -6.53
C MET A 504 -0.24 -6.77 -7.56
N HIS A 505 -0.38 -5.45 -7.75
CA HIS A 505 0.37 -4.65 -8.72
C HIS A 505 0.11 -4.99 -10.21
N SER A 506 -0.88 -5.82 -10.53
CA SER A 506 -1.31 -6.00 -11.92
C SER A 506 -2.31 -4.91 -12.34
N VAL A 507 -2.58 -4.84 -13.64
CA VAL A 507 -3.66 -3.98 -14.14
C VAL A 507 -5.06 -4.44 -13.69
N ARG A 508 -5.17 -5.66 -13.09
CA ARG A 508 -6.41 -6.22 -12.55
C ARG A 508 -6.16 -7.06 -11.33
N GLU A 509 -6.39 -6.50 -10.17
CA GLU A 509 -6.31 -7.13 -8.88
C GLU A 509 -7.66 -7.73 -8.48
N ILE A 510 -7.66 -8.74 -7.62
CA ILE A 510 -8.84 -9.48 -7.20
C ILE A 510 -8.83 -9.64 -5.69
N CYS A 511 -9.94 -9.32 -5.02
CA CYS A 511 -10.15 -9.61 -3.59
C CYS A 511 -11.55 -10.14 -3.32
N GLY A 512 -11.75 -10.70 -2.14
CA GLY A 512 -13.05 -11.20 -1.67
C GLY A 512 -13.96 -10.07 -1.19
N LYS A 513 -15.24 -10.10 -1.53
CA LYS A 513 -16.19 -9.07 -1.08
C LYS A 513 -16.46 -9.15 0.43
N GLU A 514 -16.50 -10.37 1.00
CA GLU A 514 -16.65 -10.57 2.44
C GLU A 514 -15.46 -10.05 3.22
N ASP A 515 -14.24 -10.16 2.67
CA ASP A 515 -13.03 -9.65 3.32
C ASP A 515 -13.05 -8.11 3.45
N ILE A 516 -13.65 -7.42 2.47
CA ILE A 516 -13.88 -5.97 2.54
C ILE A 516 -14.83 -5.60 3.68
N ASP A 517 -15.96 -6.32 3.79
CA ASP A 517 -16.93 -6.10 4.85
C ASP A 517 -16.33 -6.39 6.24
N ILE A 518 -15.58 -7.49 6.36
CA ILE A 518 -14.88 -7.85 7.59
C ILE A 518 -13.83 -6.81 7.96
N ALA A 519 -13.03 -6.34 7.01
CA ALA A 519 -12.02 -5.31 7.25
C ALA A 519 -12.65 -4.00 7.73
N TYR A 520 -13.69 -3.54 7.06
CA TYR A 520 -14.44 -2.36 7.50
C TYR A 520 -15.00 -2.50 8.92
N LYS A 521 -15.65 -3.64 9.22
CA LYS A 521 -16.20 -3.92 10.56
C LYS A 521 -15.09 -3.98 11.62
N HIS A 522 -13.96 -4.59 11.30
CA HIS A 522 -12.81 -4.69 12.19
C HIS A 522 -12.21 -3.31 12.50
N PHE A 523 -12.04 -2.46 11.50
CA PHE A 523 -11.56 -1.09 11.67
C PHE A 523 -12.53 -0.23 12.47
N LYS A 524 -13.84 -0.38 12.25
CA LYS A 524 -14.86 0.29 13.05
C LYS A 524 -14.84 -0.19 14.51
N ALA A 525 -14.77 -1.51 14.74
CA ALA A 525 -14.66 -2.10 16.07
C ALA A 525 -13.37 -1.65 16.79
N PHE A 526 -12.26 -1.52 16.07
CA PHE A 526 -11.01 -0.98 16.61
C PHE A 526 -11.23 0.43 17.17
N TYR A 527 -11.86 1.34 16.44
CA TYR A 527 -12.15 2.67 16.96
C TYR A 527 -13.08 2.66 18.17
N GLN A 528 -14.03 1.74 18.21
CA GLN A 528 -15.07 1.71 19.27
C GLN A 528 -14.63 0.97 20.54
N ALA A 529 -13.79 -0.07 20.42
CA ALA A 529 -13.52 -0.98 21.54
C ALA A 529 -12.07 -0.94 22.05
N PHE A 530 -11.11 -0.42 21.27
CA PHE A 530 -9.69 -0.56 21.58
C PHE A 530 -9.29 0.04 22.93
N SER A 531 -9.82 1.22 23.30
CA SER A 531 -9.57 1.84 24.61
C SER A 531 -9.86 0.90 25.79
N SER A 532 -10.90 0.09 25.69
CA SER A 532 -11.28 -0.85 26.75
C SER A 532 -10.42 -2.11 26.78
N ILE A 533 -9.93 -2.53 25.63
CA ILE A 533 -9.06 -3.72 25.48
C ILE A 533 -7.66 -3.40 25.97
N ASP A 534 -7.09 -2.28 25.54
CA ASP A 534 -5.74 -1.86 25.89
C ASP A 534 -5.55 -1.67 27.41
N LYS A 535 -6.57 -1.17 28.11
CA LYS A 535 -6.56 -1.05 29.57
C LYS A 535 -6.41 -2.37 30.30
N LYS A 536 -6.75 -3.50 29.69
CA LYS A 536 -6.62 -4.84 30.28
C LYS A 536 -5.19 -5.38 30.17
N LEU A 537 -4.36 -4.80 29.32
CA LEU A 537 -2.97 -5.23 29.11
C LEU A 537 -2.06 -4.60 30.20
N ASN A 538 -1.69 -5.37 31.20
CA ASN A 538 -0.72 -4.96 32.25
C ASN A 538 0.70 -5.34 31.84
N VAL A 539 1.39 -4.51 31.06
CA VAL A 539 2.76 -4.76 30.61
C VAL A 539 3.77 -4.61 31.77
N THR A 540 3.44 -3.84 32.81
CA THR A 540 4.35 -3.52 33.94
C THR A 540 4.27 -4.46 35.13
N ARG A 541 3.32 -5.40 35.17
CA ARG A 541 3.22 -6.42 36.23
C ARG A 541 3.76 -7.78 35.79
N THR A 542 5.01 -7.86 35.36
CA THR A 542 5.77 -9.10 35.48
C THR A 542 6.03 -9.29 36.98
N SER A 543 5.12 -9.94 37.67
CA SER A 543 5.38 -10.41 39.03
C SER A 543 6.50 -11.46 38.94
N LEU A 544 7.73 -11.09 39.24
CA LEU A 544 8.82 -12.00 39.58
C LEU A 544 8.53 -12.80 40.88
N LYS A 545 7.27 -13.15 41.12
CA LYS A 545 6.95 -14.14 42.12
C LYS A 545 7.06 -15.51 41.47
N ARG A 546 8.23 -16.15 41.62
CA ARG A 546 8.35 -17.60 41.55
C ARG A 546 7.28 -18.20 42.47
N LYS A 547 6.14 -18.55 41.92
CA LYS A 547 5.20 -19.47 42.54
C LYS A 547 5.36 -20.82 41.86
N SER A 548 5.60 -21.81 42.71
CA SER A 548 5.59 -23.23 42.41
C SER A 548 4.47 -23.62 41.44
N SER A 549 4.82 -24.50 40.51
CA SER A 549 3.96 -25.10 39.50
C SER A 549 2.55 -25.45 40.00
N LYS A 550 1.55 -24.70 39.51
CA LYS A 550 0.19 -25.21 39.36
C LYS A 550 -0.18 -25.03 37.89
N THR A 551 -0.49 -26.13 37.27
CA THR A 551 -0.98 -26.28 35.91
C THR A 551 -2.11 -25.26 35.65
N VAL A 552 -1.86 -24.31 34.77
CA VAL A 552 -2.89 -23.40 34.21
C VAL A 552 -3.51 -24.14 33.04
N GLY A 553 -4.81 -24.43 33.12
CA GLY A 553 -5.56 -25.05 32.04
C GLY A 553 -5.53 -24.15 30.79
N ALA A 554 -5.09 -24.72 29.68
CA ALA A 554 -4.99 -24.06 28.39
C ALA A 554 -6.36 -23.95 27.72
N HIS A 555 -7.00 -22.78 27.87
CA HIS A 555 -8.07 -22.36 26.98
C HIS A 555 -7.82 -20.90 26.54
N GLY A 556 -7.27 -20.74 25.34
CA GLY A 556 -7.05 -19.46 24.71
C GLY A 556 -5.68 -19.40 24.01
N GLY A 557 -5.67 -19.26 22.69
CA GLY A 557 -4.45 -19.21 21.89
C GLY A 557 -3.48 -18.14 22.40
N CYS A 558 -2.31 -18.55 22.85
CA CYS A 558 -1.24 -17.67 23.29
C CYS A 558 -0.34 -17.35 22.09
N VAL A 559 -0.28 -16.08 21.70
CA VAL A 559 0.75 -15.61 20.75
C VAL A 559 2.01 -15.34 21.55
N CYS A 560 2.96 -16.25 21.52
CA CYS A 560 4.27 -16.10 22.16
C CYS A 560 5.33 -15.82 21.09
N SER A 561 6.04 -14.68 21.21
CA SER A 561 7.30 -14.50 20.51
C SER A 561 8.39 -15.26 21.26
N ILE A 562 8.76 -16.43 20.77
CA ILE A 562 9.85 -17.25 21.33
C ILE A 562 11.04 -17.12 20.40
N THR A 563 12.19 -16.70 20.95
CA THR A 563 13.46 -16.67 20.22
C THR A 563 14.27 -17.93 20.57
N VAL A 564 14.72 -18.65 19.55
CA VAL A 564 15.57 -19.85 19.72
C VAL A 564 17.03 -19.41 19.64
N TYR A 565 17.80 -19.69 20.68
CA TYR A 565 19.24 -19.48 20.71
C TYR A 565 19.99 -20.82 20.67
N TRP A 566 21.18 -20.82 20.08
CA TRP A 566 22.16 -21.88 20.26
C TRP A 566 22.78 -21.74 21.65
N ASN A 567 22.85 -22.86 22.42
CA ASN A 567 23.66 -22.97 23.64
C ASN A 567 25.07 -23.40 23.27
#